data_64a625080fa85a9f12ddfa1eca980577
#
_entry.id   64a625080fa85a9f12ddfa1eca980577
#
_cell.length_a   1.000
_cell.length_b   1.000
_cell.length_c   1.000
_cell.angle_alpha   90.00
_cell.angle_beta   90.00
_cell.angle_gamma   90.00
#
_symmetry.space_group_name_H-M   'P 1'
#
loop_
_entity.id
_entity.type
_entity.pdbx_description
1 polymer ?
#
loop_
_entity_poly.entity_id
_entity_poly.type
_entity_poly.pdbx_seq_one_letter_code
_entity_poly.pdbx_strand_id
1 'polypeptide(L)'
;VFSGQKGNYNTDDTPDAFDNYGLTKISGEQIRSGIIIRASIIGRNIMKQHGILDWMINGKEKKASGYVDYIFNGITTLELVKSIEKILKKNKNPKNKKIYHIGSSAITKHNLLRIINKVYNLRKDITSKRAGKINRSLSTNNFFSPKKNIEQQLIEYKKFSNIIY
;
A
#
# COMPACT_ATOMS: atom_id res chain seq x y z
N VAL A 1 -7.53 2.12 -8.21
CA VAL A 1 -7.91 2.69 -9.52
C VAL A 1 -7.34 1.90 -10.70
N PHE A 2 -6.43 0.93 -10.47
CA PHE A 2 -5.79 0.16 -11.54
C PHE A 2 -6.12 -1.34 -11.44
N SER A 3 -6.34 -1.99 -12.60
CA SER A 3 -6.67 -3.43 -12.70
C SER A 3 -5.50 -4.32 -12.27
N GLY A 4 -4.29 -3.95 -12.59
CA GLY A 4 -3.08 -4.74 -12.36
C GLY A 4 -2.59 -5.51 -13.59
N GLN A 5 -3.14 -5.27 -14.75
CA GLN A 5 -2.69 -5.91 -16.00
C GLN A 5 -1.34 -5.37 -16.49
N LYS A 6 -1.12 -4.06 -16.38
CA LYS A 6 0.10 -3.39 -16.87
C LYS A 6 1.24 -3.42 -15.86
N GLY A 7 0.99 -3.01 -14.63
CA GLY A 7 2.02 -2.72 -13.63
C GLY A 7 2.81 -1.44 -13.89
N ASN A 8 3.53 -0.98 -12.89
CA ASN A 8 4.34 0.25 -12.93
C ASN A 8 3.57 1.45 -13.52
N TYR A 9 2.32 1.63 -13.07
CA TYR A 9 1.43 2.66 -13.56
C TYR A 9 1.95 4.06 -13.26
N ASN A 10 1.94 4.94 -14.26
CA ASN A 10 2.28 6.36 -14.14
C ASN A 10 1.06 7.18 -13.70
N THR A 11 1.29 8.43 -13.25
CA THR A 11 0.22 9.36 -12.88
C THR A 11 -0.72 9.68 -14.05
N ASP A 12 -0.19 9.66 -15.27
CA ASP A 12 -0.91 9.98 -16.52
C ASP A 12 -1.63 8.76 -17.14
N ASP A 13 -1.39 7.55 -16.59
CA ASP A 13 -2.12 6.37 -17.05
C ASP A 13 -3.60 6.48 -16.69
N THR A 14 -4.44 6.14 -17.66
CA THR A 14 -5.89 6.09 -17.46
C THR A 14 -6.24 5.00 -16.46
N PRO A 15 -7.01 5.31 -15.38
CA PRO A 15 -7.53 4.31 -14.47
C PRO A 15 -8.36 3.26 -15.20
N ASP A 16 -8.08 1.97 -14.95
CA ASP A 16 -8.66 0.82 -15.65
C ASP A 16 -9.26 -0.23 -14.73
N ALA A 17 -9.51 0.12 -13.45
CA ALA A 17 -10.20 -0.78 -12.54
C ALA A 17 -11.67 -0.95 -12.93
N PHE A 18 -12.17 -2.17 -12.84
CA PHE A 18 -13.53 -2.56 -13.25
C PHE A 18 -14.37 -3.11 -12.08
N ASP A 19 -13.76 -3.33 -10.91
CA ASP A 19 -14.47 -3.73 -9.70
C ASP A 19 -15.12 -2.51 -9.01
N ASN A 20 -16.18 -2.74 -8.24
CA ASN A 20 -16.94 -1.68 -7.56
C ASN A 20 -16.04 -0.81 -6.66
N TYR A 21 -15.06 -1.42 -5.99
CA TYR A 21 -14.12 -0.68 -5.16
C TYR A 21 -13.26 0.27 -6.00
N GLY A 22 -12.67 -0.22 -7.09
CA GLY A 22 -11.86 0.59 -7.99
C GLY A 22 -12.69 1.72 -8.64
N LEU A 23 -13.90 1.44 -9.09
CA LEU A 23 -14.81 2.43 -9.69
C LEU A 23 -15.15 3.55 -8.69
N THR A 24 -15.44 3.24 -7.43
CA THR A 24 -15.68 4.27 -6.41
C THR A 24 -14.45 5.14 -6.16
N LYS A 25 -13.23 4.58 -6.24
CA LYS A 25 -11.99 5.35 -6.14
C LYS A 25 -11.76 6.24 -7.35
N ILE A 26 -12.04 5.75 -8.56
CA ILE A 26 -11.99 6.55 -9.79
C ILE A 26 -12.95 7.74 -9.71
N SER A 27 -14.20 7.51 -9.27
CA SER A 27 -15.19 8.58 -9.08
C SER A 27 -14.70 9.64 -8.09
N GLY A 28 -14.03 9.24 -7.00
CA GLY A 28 -13.45 10.16 -6.02
C GLY A 28 -12.30 11.02 -6.57
N GLU A 29 -11.74 10.66 -7.73
CA GLU A 29 -10.70 11.46 -8.40
C GLU A 29 -11.25 12.55 -9.35
N GLN A 30 -12.57 12.67 -9.50
CA GLN A 30 -13.23 13.66 -10.36
C GLN A 30 -13.32 15.03 -9.68
N ILE A 31 -12.17 15.58 -9.29
CA ILE A 31 -12.05 16.91 -8.68
C ILE A 31 -11.40 17.90 -9.68
N ARG A 32 -11.82 19.18 -9.63
CA ARG A 32 -11.25 20.24 -10.47
C ARG A 32 -9.90 20.75 -9.92
N SER A 33 -9.77 20.85 -8.62
CA SER A 33 -8.55 21.29 -7.94
C SER A 33 -8.30 20.46 -6.68
N GLY A 34 -7.04 20.37 -6.26
CA GLY A 34 -6.64 19.64 -5.07
C GLY A 34 -5.57 18.59 -5.33
N ILE A 35 -5.33 17.76 -4.34
CA ILE A 35 -4.27 16.75 -4.36
C ILE A 35 -4.89 15.37 -4.24
N ILE A 36 -4.59 14.52 -5.21
CA ILE A 36 -4.91 13.09 -5.20
C ILE A 36 -3.64 12.33 -4.88
N ILE A 37 -3.71 11.43 -3.90
CA ILE A 37 -2.61 10.54 -3.54
C ILE A 37 -3.06 9.10 -3.79
N ARG A 38 -2.39 8.42 -4.70
CA ARG A 38 -2.57 7.00 -4.98
C ARG A 38 -1.49 6.21 -4.26
N ALA A 39 -1.89 5.32 -3.37
CA ALA A 39 -0.99 4.45 -2.60
C ALA A 39 -1.67 3.13 -2.24
N SER A 40 -0.88 2.08 -2.07
CA SER A 40 -1.33 0.82 -1.44
C SER A 40 -0.93 0.84 0.03
N ILE A 41 -1.90 0.89 0.93
CA ILE A 41 -1.66 1.14 2.36
C ILE A 41 -1.55 -0.18 3.12
N ILE A 42 -0.53 -0.25 3.98
CA ILE A 42 -0.31 -1.36 4.91
C ILE A 42 -0.39 -0.79 6.33
N GLY A 43 -1.44 -1.16 7.06
CA GLY A 43 -1.67 -0.69 8.41
C GLY A 43 -2.74 -1.51 9.11
N ARG A 44 -2.94 -1.26 10.39
CA ARG A 44 -4.03 -1.86 11.16
C ARG A 44 -5.33 -1.08 10.94
N ASN A 45 -6.43 -1.78 10.89
CA ASN A 45 -7.76 -1.19 10.88
C ASN A 45 -8.40 -1.34 12.26
N ILE A 46 -8.52 -0.23 12.97
CA ILE A 46 -9.01 -0.20 14.36
C ILE A 46 -10.46 -0.70 14.46
N MET A 47 -11.29 -0.35 13.47
CA MET A 47 -12.73 -0.60 13.55
C MET A 47 -13.15 -2.00 13.05
N LYS A 48 -12.53 -2.52 12.00
CA LYS A 48 -13.03 -3.72 11.29
C LYS A 48 -12.04 -4.87 11.21
N GLN A 49 -10.80 -4.68 11.63
CA GLN A 49 -9.71 -5.67 11.54
C GLN A 49 -9.57 -6.32 10.14
N HIS A 50 -9.95 -5.57 9.08
CA HIS A 50 -9.85 -6.00 7.69
C HIS A 50 -8.60 -5.39 7.07
N GLY A 51 -7.63 -6.18 6.78
CA GLY A 51 -6.39 -5.76 6.14
C GLY A 51 -5.38 -6.88 6.21
N ILE A 52 -4.38 -6.85 5.34
CA ILE A 52 -3.37 -7.91 5.27
C ILE A 52 -2.58 -8.01 6.59
N LEU A 53 -2.35 -6.89 7.26
CA LEU A 53 -1.63 -6.85 8.52
C LEU A 53 -2.48 -7.42 9.67
N ASP A 54 -3.75 -6.98 9.78
CA ASP A 54 -4.66 -7.50 10.81
C ASP A 54 -4.96 -8.99 10.60
N TRP A 55 -5.18 -9.41 9.36
CA TRP A 55 -5.35 -10.81 9.03
C TRP A 55 -4.15 -11.67 9.44
N MET A 56 -2.93 -11.17 9.21
CA MET A 56 -1.71 -11.87 9.63
C MET A 56 -1.55 -11.93 11.15
N ILE A 57 -1.80 -10.83 11.86
CA ILE A 57 -1.58 -10.72 13.30
C ILE A 57 -2.67 -11.46 14.08
N ASN A 58 -3.93 -11.22 13.75
CA ASN A 58 -5.09 -11.70 14.51
C ASN A 58 -5.62 -13.06 14.03
N GLY A 59 -5.24 -13.49 12.81
CA GLY A 59 -5.69 -14.76 12.25
C GLY A 59 -5.17 -15.95 13.06
N LYS A 60 -6.07 -16.84 13.47
CA LYS A 60 -5.77 -18.05 14.29
C LYS A 60 -5.02 -19.13 13.49
N GLU A 61 -5.05 -19.08 12.18
CA GLU A 61 -4.44 -20.07 11.30
C GLU A 61 -2.92 -20.08 11.45
N LYS A 62 -2.35 -21.28 11.59
CA LYS A 62 -0.89 -21.48 11.62
C LYS A 62 -0.26 -21.40 10.23
N LYS A 63 -1.05 -21.49 9.16
CA LYS A 63 -0.60 -21.41 7.77
C LYS A 63 -1.20 -20.18 7.11
N ALA A 64 -0.41 -19.53 6.23
CA ALA A 64 -0.87 -18.43 5.40
C ALA A 64 -0.30 -18.58 3.98
N SER A 65 -1.13 -18.40 2.96
CA SER A 65 -0.70 -18.50 1.57
C SER A 65 -0.57 -17.13 0.93
N GLY A 66 0.59 -16.83 0.36
CA GLY A 66 0.87 -15.58 -0.33
C GLY A 66 1.07 -15.78 -1.84
N TYR A 67 0.55 -14.84 -2.62
CA TYR A 67 0.70 -14.87 -4.07
C TYR A 67 2.11 -14.42 -4.50
N VAL A 68 2.81 -15.28 -5.27
CA VAL A 68 4.16 -15.00 -5.80
C VAL A 68 4.14 -14.14 -7.07
N ASP A 69 3.00 -14.06 -7.73
CA ASP A 69 2.75 -13.35 -8.99
C ASP A 69 1.77 -12.17 -8.85
N TYR A 70 1.44 -11.79 -7.61
CA TYR A 70 0.72 -10.56 -7.29
C TYR A 70 1.71 -9.53 -6.74
N ILE A 71 2.03 -8.52 -7.56
CA ILE A 71 3.02 -7.48 -7.27
C ILE A 71 2.30 -6.16 -6.94
N PHE A 72 2.83 -5.43 -5.97
CA PHE A 72 2.42 -4.07 -5.61
C PHE A 72 3.56 -3.37 -4.86
N ASN A 73 3.44 -2.08 -4.62
CA ASN A 73 4.43 -1.31 -3.86
C ASN A 73 3.77 -0.54 -2.72
N GLY A 74 3.34 -1.29 -1.71
CA GLY A 74 2.68 -0.75 -0.54
C GLY A 74 3.61 0.05 0.37
N ILE A 75 3.02 0.92 1.19
CA ILE A 75 3.68 1.64 2.27
C ILE A 75 2.88 1.53 3.57
N THR A 76 3.55 1.67 4.71
CA THR A 76 2.84 1.71 6.00
C THR A 76 2.08 3.02 6.16
N THR A 77 1.01 2.99 6.95
CA THR A 77 0.21 4.19 7.29
C THR A 77 1.09 5.31 7.86
N LEU A 78 2.08 4.96 8.69
CA LEU A 78 3.02 5.94 9.27
C LEU A 78 3.84 6.66 8.19
N GLU A 79 4.41 5.92 7.23
CA GLU A 79 5.17 6.53 6.13
C GLU A 79 4.26 7.30 5.16
N LEU A 80 3.00 6.86 4.98
CA LEU A 80 2.02 7.62 4.19
C LEU A 80 1.77 9.01 4.81
N VAL A 81 1.57 9.09 6.14
CA VAL A 81 1.37 10.37 6.84
C VAL A 81 2.57 11.29 6.65
N LYS A 82 3.80 10.79 6.78
CA LYS A 82 5.03 11.56 6.52
C LYS A 82 5.11 12.06 5.07
N SER A 83 4.66 11.24 4.11
CA SER A 83 4.62 11.61 2.68
C SER A 83 3.55 12.68 2.42
N ILE A 84 2.37 12.57 3.03
CA ILE A 84 1.31 13.57 2.95
C ILE A 84 1.80 14.92 3.50
N GLU A 85 2.45 14.93 4.66
CA GLU A 85 3.02 16.15 5.25
C GLU A 85 3.97 16.87 4.29
N LYS A 86 4.89 16.13 3.65
CA LYS A 86 5.82 16.69 2.66
C LYS A 86 5.09 17.26 1.43
N ILE A 87 4.08 16.53 0.94
CA ILE A 87 3.28 16.98 -0.21
C ILE A 87 2.53 18.27 0.12
N LEU A 88 1.89 18.36 1.29
CA LEU A 88 1.15 19.54 1.72
C LEU A 88 2.08 20.76 1.94
N LYS A 89 3.25 20.57 2.56
CA LYS A 89 4.25 21.63 2.71
C LYS A 89 4.69 22.21 1.37
N LYS A 90 4.80 21.36 0.33
CA LYS A 90 5.21 21.81 -1.02
C LYS A 90 4.06 22.39 -1.86
N ASN A 91 2.80 22.06 -1.53
CA ASN A 91 1.62 22.45 -2.31
C ASN A 91 0.60 23.16 -1.42
N LYS A 92 0.91 24.36 -0.94
CA LYS A 92 0.04 25.08 0.02
C LYS A 92 -1.35 25.42 -0.51
N ASN A 93 -1.49 25.77 -1.80
CA ASN A 93 -2.77 26.10 -2.42
C ASN A 93 -2.79 25.62 -3.89
N PRO A 94 -3.07 24.34 -4.16
CA PRO A 94 -3.09 23.84 -5.53
C PRO A 94 -4.30 24.39 -6.28
N LYS A 95 -4.05 25.28 -7.27
CA LYS A 95 -5.09 25.82 -8.15
C LYS A 95 -5.65 24.77 -9.12
N ASN A 96 -4.87 23.76 -9.43
CA ASN A 96 -5.23 22.67 -10.35
C ASN A 96 -5.11 21.32 -9.65
N LYS A 97 -5.77 20.31 -10.22
CA LYS A 97 -5.64 18.92 -9.78
C LYS A 97 -4.19 18.44 -9.94
N LYS A 98 -3.63 17.83 -8.88
CA LYS A 98 -2.33 17.18 -8.89
C LYS A 98 -2.46 15.74 -8.40
N ILE A 99 -1.80 14.81 -9.08
CA ILE A 99 -1.81 13.39 -8.74
C ILE A 99 -0.39 12.97 -8.33
N TYR A 100 -0.29 12.29 -7.19
CA TYR A 100 0.97 11.72 -6.69
C TYR A 100 0.82 10.23 -6.47
N HIS A 101 1.76 9.45 -6.99
CA HIS A 101 1.94 8.05 -6.66
C HIS A 101 2.96 7.90 -5.56
N ILE A 102 2.56 7.29 -4.44
CA ILE A 102 3.42 7.07 -3.27
C ILE A 102 3.49 5.57 -2.97
N GLY A 103 4.68 5.06 -2.86
CA GLY A 103 4.92 3.64 -2.58
C GLY A 103 6.38 3.38 -2.24
N SER A 104 6.68 2.17 -1.80
CA SER A 104 8.04 1.67 -1.63
C SER A 104 8.49 0.87 -2.85
N SER A 105 9.56 0.10 -2.73
CA SER A 105 9.96 -0.86 -3.77
C SER A 105 8.87 -1.91 -4.01
N ALA A 106 8.72 -2.33 -5.26
CA ALA A 106 7.75 -3.36 -5.64
C ALA A 106 8.05 -4.69 -4.92
N ILE A 107 7.01 -5.34 -4.43
CA ILE A 107 7.08 -6.59 -3.68
C ILE A 107 5.91 -7.50 -4.03
N THR A 108 6.10 -8.82 -3.95
CA THR A 108 5.00 -9.77 -4.06
C THR A 108 4.22 -9.88 -2.75
N LYS A 109 2.94 -10.25 -2.82
CA LYS A 109 2.17 -10.53 -1.59
C LYS A 109 2.80 -11.64 -0.75
N HIS A 110 3.38 -12.67 -1.37
CA HIS A 110 4.11 -13.73 -0.68
C HIS A 110 5.27 -13.17 0.16
N ASN A 111 6.13 -12.35 -0.45
CA ASN A 111 7.26 -11.75 0.26
C ASN A 111 6.82 -10.79 1.36
N LEU A 112 5.74 -10.03 1.15
CA LEU A 112 5.18 -9.19 2.21
C LEU A 112 4.74 -10.02 3.41
N LEU A 113 4.04 -11.17 3.20
CA LEU A 113 3.64 -12.04 4.31
C LEU A 113 4.85 -12.59 5.09
N ARG A 114 5.92 -12.97 4.39
CA ARG A 114 7.18 -13.41 5.04
C ARG A 114 7.79 -12.32 5.91
N ILE A 115 7.81 -11.08 5.42
CA ILE A 115 8.33 -9.92 6.19
C ILE A 115 7.45 -9.64 7.39
N ILE A 116 6.12 -9.62 7.24
CA ILE A 116 5.19 -9.43 8.36
C ILE A 116 5.39 -10.54 9.40
N ASN A 117 5.46 -11.81 8.96
CA ASN A 117 5.69 -12.96 9.83
C ASN A 117 6.96 -12.81 10.68
N LYS A 118 8.06 -12.38 10.04
CA LYS A 118 9.35 -12.10 10.68
C LYS A 118 9.25 -10.94 11.69
N VAL A 119 8.77 -9.78 11.26
CA VAL A 119 8.74 -8.54 12.06
C VAL A 119 7.84 -8.69 13.29
N TYR A 120 6.71 -9.36 13.15
CA TYR A 120 5.75 -9.58 14.24
C TYR A 120 5.96 -10.89 15.00
N ASN A 121 6.95 -11.71 14.60
CA ASN A 121 7.27 -13.02 15.22
C ASN A 121 6.06 -13.95 15.32
N LEU A 122 5.28 -14.06 14.23
CA LEU A 122 4.00 -14.77 14.24
C LEU A 122 4.15 -16.30 14.17
N ARG A 123 5.32 -16.79 13.73
CA ARG A 123 5.65 -18.23 13.61
C ARG A 123 4.67 -19.01 12.71
N LYS A 124 4.12 -18.35 11.68
CA LYS A 124 3.23 -18.98 10.72
C LYS A 124 4.04 -19.65 9.60
N ASP A 125 3.53 -20.75 9.09
CA ASP A 125 4.02 -21.38 7.86
C ASP A 125 3.51 -20.58 6.64
N ILE A 126 4.44 -19.95 5.88
CA ILE A 126 4.10 -19.10 4.73
C ILE A 126 4.32 -19.89 3.45
N THR A 127 3.22 -20.34 2.85
CA THR A 127 3.23 -21.08 1.58
C THR A 127 3.04 -20.16 0.38
N SER A 128 3.54 -20.60 -0.79
CA SER A 128 3.38 -19.87 -2.05
C SER A 128 2.07 -20.26 -2.76
N LYS A 129 1.45 -19.28 -3.44
CA LYS A 129 0.25 -19.46 -4.26
C LYS A 129 0.36 -18.58 -5.51
N ARG A 130 -0.37 -18.89 -6.58
CA ARG A 130 -0.45 -18.05 -7.79
C ARG A 130 -1.83 -17.42 -7.93
N ALA A 131 -1.88 -16.16 -8.41
CA ALA A 131 -3.10 -15.38 -8.64
C ALA A 131 -3.38 -15.09 -10.11
N GLY A 132 -2.44 -15.43 -11.03
CA GLY A 132 -2.59 -15.19 -12.46
C GLY A 132 -1.97 -13.88 -12.95
N LYS A 133 -0.76 -13.53 -12.48
CA LYS A 133 0.01 -12.36 -12.94
C LYS A 133 -0.70 -11.01 -12.74
N ILE A 134 -0.89 -10.59 -11.53
CA ILE A 134 -1.41 -9.26 -11.20
C ILE A 134 -0.25 -8.35 -10.80
N ASN A 135 -0.12 -7.18 -11.43
CA ASN A 135 0.88 -6.18 -11.07
C ASN A 135 0.23 -4.81 -10.87
N ARG A 136 -0.04 -4.44 -9.63
CA ARG A 136 -0.61 -3.14 -9.24
C ARG A 136 0.45 -2.16 -8.73
N SER A 137 1.72 -2.34 -9.12
CA SER A 137 2.76 -1.39 -8.75
C SER A 137 2.56 -0.04 -9.44
N LEU A 138 2.93 1.02 -8.74
CA LEU A 138 2.88 2.40 -9.22
C LEU A 138 4.31 2.88 -9.50
N SER A 139 4.49 3.67 -10.54
CA SER A 139 5.68 4.50 -10.73
C SER A 139 5.63 5.64 -9.71
N THR A 140 6.52 5.63 -8.73
CA THR A 140 6.42 6.51 -7.57
C THR A 140 7.35 7.71 -7.68
N ASN A 141 6.94 8.82 -7.07
CA ASN A 141 7.79 10.00 -6.96
C ASN A 141 8.81 9.80 -5.82
N ASN A 142 10.09 9.70 -6.16
CA ASN A 142 11.17 9.43 -5.20
C ASN A 142 11.34 10.52 -4.11
N PHE A 143 10.91 11.75 -4.37
CA PHE A 143 11.01 12.84 -3.39
C PHE A 143 9.99 12.68 -2.25
N PHE A 144 8.79 12.23 -2.57
CA PHE A 144 7.69 12.08 -1.59
C PHE A 144 7.58 10.67 -1.03
N SER A 145 8.08 9.66 -1.76
CA SER A 145 8.06 8.27 -1.34
C SER A 145 9.07 7.98 -0.23
N PRO A 146 8.82 6.99 0.63
CA PRO A 146 9.76 6.62 1.69
C PRO A 146 11.06 6.04 1.11
N LYS A 147 12.19 6.41 1.71
CA LYS A 147 13.49 5.80 1.41
C LYS A 147 13.67 4.43 2.07
N LYS A 148 12.91 4.14 3.11
CA LYS A 148 12.93 2.88 3.85
C LYS A 148 12.28 1.78 3.04
N ASN A 149 12.87 0.58 3.04
CA ASN A 149 12.21 -0.60 2.51
C ASN A 149 11.02 -1.03 3.40
N ILE A 150 10.18 -1.94 2.92
CA ILE A 150 8.95 -2.32 3.65
C ILE A 150 9.23 -2.99 5.01
N GLU A 151 10.33 -3.71 5.17
CA GLU A 151 10.71 -4.31 6.45
C GLU A 151 11.04 -3.24 7.49
N GLN A 152 11.85 -2.26 7.14
CA GLN A 152 12.17 -1.12 8.00
C GLN A 152 10.93 -0.31 8.38
N GLN A 153 10.03 -0.09 7.41
CA GLN A 153 8.76 0.59 7.65
C GLN A 153 7.87 -0.18 8.64
N LEU A 154 7.78 -1.50 8.51
CA LEU A 154 7.00 -2.34 9.43
C LEU A 154 7.59 -2.40 10.82
N ILE A 155 8.92 -2.43 10.96
CA ILE A 155 9.59 -2.36 12.28
C ILE A 155 9.24 -1.04 12.98
N GLU A 156 9.32 0.08 12.26
CA GLU A 156 8.99 1.39 12.81
C GLU A 156 7.50 1.51 13.14
N TYR A 157 6.63 1.03 12.24
CA TYR A 157 5.19 1.00 12.45
C TYR A 157 4.79 0.17 13.66
N LYS A 158 5.42 -1.00 13.86
CA LYS A 158 5.19 -1.84 15.05
C LYS A 158 5.54 -1.10 16.34
N LYS A 159 6.70 -0.42 16.38
CA LYS A 159 7.10 0.39 17.55
C LYS A 159 6.09 1.50 17.83
N PHE A 160 5.66 2.21 16.79
CA PHE A 160 4.67 3.27 16.91
C PHE A 160 3.31 2.75 17.38
N SER A 161 2.82 1.64 16.83
CA SER A 161 1.53 1.05 17.21
C SER A 161 1.51 0.55 18.66
N ASN A 162 2.63 0.05 19.20
CA ASN A 162 2.72 -0.37 20.58
C ASN A 162 2.69 0.80 21.61
N ILE A 163 2.85 2.04 21.15
CA ILE A 163 2.71 3.24 21.99
C ILE A 163 1.24 3.68 22.06
N ILE A 164 0.44 3.35 21.05
CA ILE A 164 -0.95 3.82 20.92
C ILE A 164 -1.96 2.79 21.44
N TYR A 165 -1.61 1.52 21.46
CA TYR A 165 -2.45 0.39 21.86
C TYR A 165 -1.77 -0.47 22.95
#